data_46f33461f32f9974bbd823bfe9371329
#
_entry.id   46f33461f32f9974bbd823bfe9371329
#
_cell.length_a   1.000
_cell.length_b   1.000
_cell.length_c   1.000
_cell.angle_alpha   90.00
_cell.angle_beta   90.00
_cell.angle_gamma   90.00
#
_symmetry.space_group_name_H-M   'P 1'
#
loop_
_entity.id
_entity.type
_entity.pdbx_description
1 polymer ?
#
loop_
_entity_poly.entity_id
_entity_poly.type
_entity_poly.pdbx_seq_one_letter_code
_entity_poly.pdbx_strand_id
1 'polypeptide(L)'
;MTQIVAYDGTEGWKISPFGGRKDPEKMSIDDAKSLLEDAEIDGPLINWKEKGSTVEYLGTEDVDGTPAHKLRVVRKNGDINYVFLDPDHFLEIRIVTQRMENGAQVENETDLGDYEKINGVYFPFSIEGGPKGVTDKQKIVFDKADANAPIDDTMFKFPAAPSK
;
A
#
# COMPACT_ATOMS: atom_id res chain seq x y z
N MET A 1 16.39 -1.86 16.11
CA MET A 1 16.09 -0.43 15.84
C MET A 1 14.65 -0.34 15.41
N THR A 2 13.86 0.60 15.95
CA THR A 2 12.44 0.72 15.61
C THR A 2 12.24 1.99 14.79
N GLN A 3 11.73 1.85 13.58
CA GLN A 3 11.20 2.94 12.76
C GLN A 3 9.70 3.04 13.00
N ILE A 4 9.19 4.26 13.14
CA ILE A 4 7.76 4.51 13.27
C ILE A 4 7.37 5.48 12.16
N VAL A 5 6.29 5.18 11.48
CA VAL A 5 5.66 6.07 10.51
C VAL A 5 4.17 6.06 10.85
N ALA A 6 3.56 7.23 10.95
CA ALA A 6 2.16 7.36 11.27
C ALA A 6 1.50 8.52 10.50
N TYR A 7 0.19 8.39 10.26
CA TYR A 7 -0.64 9.36 9.60
C TYR A 7 -1.99 9.46 10.33
N ASP A 8 -2.42 10.66 10.70
CA ASP A 8 -3.64 10.90 11.48
C ASP A 8 -4.87 11.28 10.63
N GLY A 9 -4.73 11.17 9.31
CA GLY A 9 -5.75 11.64 8.36
C GLY A 9 -5.48 13.04 7.81
N THR A 10 -4.55 13.79 8.41
CA THR A 10 -4.20 15.17 8.04
C THR A 10 -2.69 15.37 7.90
N GLU A 11 -1.94 14.90 8.87
CA GLU A 11 -0.49 15.07 8.93
C GLU A 11 0.22 13.70 9.10
N GLY A 12 1.32 13.52 8.35
CA GLY A 12 2.22 12.39 8.53
C GLY A 12 3.41 12.75 9.42
N TRP A 13 3.89 11.79 10.20
CA TRP A 13 5.12 11.94 10.97
C TRP A 13 5.91 10.64 11.02
N LYS A 14 7.20 10.75 11.28
CA LYS A 14 8.10 9.60 11.36
C LYS A 14 9.12 9.74 12.47
N ILE A 15 9.55 8.59 13.02
CA ILE A 15 10.78 8.46 13.80
C ILE A 15 11.70 7.55 13.00
N SER A 16 12.82 8.06 12.53
CA SER A 16 13.82 7.29 11.80
C SER A 16 15.12 7.23 12.63
N PRO A 17 15.43 6.07 13.22
CA PRO A 17 16.62 5.92 14.07
C PRO A 17 17.93 5.89 13.26
N PHE A 18 17.83 5.87 11.93
CA PHE A 18 18.99 5.93 11.05
C PHE A 18 19.64 7.33 11.11
N GLY A 19 20.95 7.39 11.37
CA GLY A 19 21.66 8.65 11.52
C GLY A 19 21.58 9.26 12.93
N GLY A 20 21.17 8.49 13.95
CA GLY A 20 21.18 8.90 15.36
C GLY A 20 20.01 9.77 15.80
N ARG A 21 19.03 10.01 14.91
CA ARG A 21 17.81 10.77 15.24
C ARG A 21 16.81 9.87 15.97
N LYS A 22 16.26 10.37 17.07
CA LYS A 22 15.25 9.67 17.88
C LYS A 22 13.98 10.49 18.05
N ASP A 23 14.01 11.75 17.64
CA ASP A 23 12.88 12.64 17.79
C ASP A 23 11.88 12.47 16.63
N PRO A 24 10.57 12.61 16.87
CA PRO A 24 9.57 12.58 15.83
C PRO A 24 9.74 13.80 14.92
N GLU A 25 9.65 13.57 13.61
CA GLU A 25 9.71 14.61 12.57
C GLU A 25 8.41 14.59 11.75
N LYS A 26 7.85 15.77 11.47
CA LYS A 26 6.74 15.88 10.52
C LYS A 26 7.24 15.54 9.12
N MET A 27 6.41 14.82 8.39
CA MET A 27 6.67 14.50 6.98
C MET A 27 6.30 15.68 6.08
N SER A 28 7.01 15.81 4.97
CA SER A 28 6.56 16.68 3.89
C SER A 28 5.28 16.14 3.25
N ILE A 29 4.53 17.00 2.54
CA ILE A 29 3.33 16.58 1.80
C ILE A 29 3.68 15.48 0.78
N ASP A 30 4.83 15.59 0.14
CA ASP A 30 5.27 14.60 -0.85
C ASP A 30 5.64 13.26 -0.20
N ASP A 31 6.33 13.28 0.94
CA ASP A 31 6.63 12.06 1.70
C ASP A 31 5.36 11.40 2.26
N ALA A 32 4.34 12.20 2.62
CA ALA A 32 3.08 11.68 3.14
C ALA A 32 2.16 11.10 2.06
N LYS A 33 2.40 11.36 0.77
CA LYS A 33 1.57 10.82 -0.34
C LYS A 33 1.49 9.30 -0.34
N SER A 34 2.62 8.62 -0.12
CA SER A 34 2.64 7.16 -0.04
C SER A 34 1.78 6.63 1.11
N LEU A 35 1.77 7.35 2.25
CA LEU A 35 0.94 6.96 3.39
C LEU A 35 -0.56 7.12 3.12
N LEU A 36 -0.95 8.07 2.27
CA LEU A 36 -2.35 8.23 1.86
C LEU A 36 -2.83 7.02 1.05
N GLU A 37 -1.96 6.44 0.23
CA GLU A 37 -2.26 5.23 -0.53
C GLU A 37 -2.32 4.00 0.39
N ASP A 38 -1.36 3.87 1.30
CA ASP A 38 -1.31 2.79 2.29
C ASP A 38 -2.49 2.83 3.28
N ALA A 39 -3.04 4.02 3.54
CA ALA A 39 -4.22 4.20 4.38
C ALA A 39 -5.54 3.78 3.69
N GLU A 40 -5.54 3.57 2.39
CA GLU A 40 -6.69 3.04 1.64
C GLU A 40 -6.79 1.52 1.82
N ILE A 41 -7.27 1.08 2.97
CA ILE A 41 -7.42 -0.36 3.30
C ILE A 41 -8.29 -1.13 2.30
N ASP A 42 -9.27 -0.45 1.65
CA ASP A 42 -10.17 -1.03 0.66
C ASP A 42 -9.58 -1.05 -0.77
N GLY A 43 -8.36 -0.58 -0.92
CA GLY A 43 -7.62 -0.59 -2.18
C GLY A 43 -8.22 0.26 -3.30
N PRO A 44 -7.66 0.20 -4.51
CA PRO A 44 -8.02 1.11 -5.61
C PRO A 44 -9.32 0.73 -6.33
N LEU A 45 -9.84 -0.49 -6.16
CA LEU A 45 -10.99 -1.00 -6.93
C LEU A 45 -12.33 -0.72 -6.26
N ILE A 46 -12.41 -0.74 -4.92
CA ILE A 46 -13.66 -0.47 -4.20
C ILE A 46 -13.96 1.02 -4.26
N ASN A 47 -15.21 1.35 -4.62
CA ASN A 47 -15.67 2.74 -4.74
C ASN A 47 -14.80 3.61 -5.68
N TRP A 48 -14.20 3.00 -6.70
CA TRP A 48 -13.24 3.65 -7.59
C TRP A 48 -13.79 4.94 -8.24
N LYS A 49 -15.08 4.98 -8.61
CA LYS A 49 -15.71 6.18 -9.18
C LYS A 49 -15.77 7.33 -8.18
N GLU A 50 -16.14 7.04 -6.94
CA GLU A 50 -16.23 8.03 -5.86
C GLU A 50 -14.86 8.57 -5.49
N LYS A 51 -13.83 7.71 -5.57
CA LYS A 51 -12.41 8.07 -5.43
C LYS A 51 -11.88 8.89 -6.61
N GLY A 52 -12.68 9.05 -7.67
CA GLY A 52 -12.29 9.80 -8.87
C GLY A 52 -11.33 9.06 -9.79
N SER A 53 -11.30 7.73 -9.67
CA SER A 53 -10.49 6.86 -10.52
C SER A 53 -11.26 6.39 -11.75
N THR A 54 -10.57 5.87 -12.75
CA THR A 54 -11.16 5.14 -13.87
C THR A 54 -10.59 3.73 -13.91
N VAL A 55 -11.43 2.76 -14.30
CA VAL A 55 -11.03 1.35 -14.38
C VAL A 55 -11.33 0.83 -15.79
N GLU A 56 -10.34 0.18 -16.39
CA GLU A 56 -10.41 -0.43 -17.72
C GLU A 56 -9.96 -1.90 -17.62
N TYR A 57 -10.73 -2.81 -18.22
CA TYR A 57 -10.32 -4.21 -18.35
C TYR A 57 -9.47 -4.40 -19.60
N LEU A 58 -8.27 -4.93 -19.43
CA LEU A 58 -7.29 -5.12 -20.51
C LEU A 58 -7.22 -6.57 -21.04
N GLY A 59 -8.05 -7.47 -20.52
CA GLY A 59 -8.00 -8.89 -20.86
C GLY A 59 -7.24 -9.71 -19.83
N THR A 60 -6.63 -10.82 -20.26
CA THR A 60 -5.87 -11.72 -19.41
C THR A 60 -4.39 -11.64 -19.74
N GLU A 61 -3.56 -11.74 -18.71
CA GLU A 61 -2.10 -11.81 -18.82
C GLU A 61 -1.56 -12.87 -17.85
N ASP A 62 -0.52 -13.59 -18.25
CA ASP A 62 0.10 -14.57 -17.38
C ASP A 62 0.89 -13.92 -16.25
N VAL A 63 0.61 -14.33 -15.03
CA VAL A 63 1.36 -13.94 -13.83
C VAL A 63 1.86 -15.22 -13.18
N ASP A 64 3.12 -15.55 -13.41
CA ASP A 64 3.81 -16.74 -12.86
C ASP A 64 3.04 -18.05 -13.09
N GLY A 65 2.46 -18.22 -14.30
CA GLY A 65 1.69 -19.39 -14.70
C GLY A 65 0.18 -19.27 -14.39
N THR A 66 -0.29 -18.17 -13.84
CA THR A 66 -1.70 -17.89 -13.59
C THR A 66 -2.24 -16.93 -14.66
N PRO A 67 -3.27 -17.31 -15.45
CA PRO A 67 -3.89 -16.42 -16.45
C PRO A 67 -4.77 -15.37 -15.76
N ALA A 68 -4.15 -14.36 -15.18
CA ALA A 68 -4.80 -13.35 -14.37
C ALA A 68 -5.60 -12.33 -15.21
N HIS A 69 -6.73 -11.87 -14.69
CA HIS A 69 -7.47 -10.74 -15.25
C HIS A 69 -6.71 -9.44 -14.96
N LYS A 70 -6.39 -8.69 -16.02
CA LYS A 70 -5.65 -7.43 -15.91
C LYS A 70 -6.59 -6.23 -15.99
N LEU A 71 -6.54 -5.40 -14.95
CA LEU A 71 -7.24 -4.13 -14.89
C LEU A 71 -6.23 -2.97 -14.92
N ARG A 72 -6.58 -1.89 -15.60
CA ARG A 72 -5.85 -0.62 -15.53
C ARG A 72 -6.70 0.37 -14.73
N VAL A 73 -6.17 0.84 -13.62
CA VAL A 73 -6.80 1.84 -12.77
C VAL A 73 -5.98 3.12 -12.87
N VAL A 74 -6.61 4.20 -13.38
CA VAL A 74 -6.00 5.53 -13.35
C VAL A 74 -6.57 6.27 -12.15
N ARG A 75 -5.72 6.59 -11.20
CA ARG A 75 -6.09 7.28 -9.96
C ARG A 75 -6.27 8.78 -10.19
N LYS A 76 -6.98 9.44 -9.30
CA LYS A 76 -7.24 10.90 -9.37
C LYS A 76 -5.96 11.73 -9.42
N ASN A 77 -4.88 11.28 -8.78
CA ASN A 77 -3.57 11.96 -8.79
C ASN A 77 -2.77 11.72 -10.08
N GLY A 78 -3.28 10.91 -11.01
CA GLY A 78 -2.64 10.55 -12.27
C GLY A 78 -1.80 9.27 -12.22
N ASP A 79 -1.60 8.67 -11.06
CA ASP A 79 -0.90 7.38 -10.94
C ASP A 79 -1.72 6.27 -11.58
N ILE A 80 -1.04 5.25 -12.07
CA ILE A 80 -1.67 4.12 -12.75
C ILE A 80 -1.33 2.84 -11.99
N ASN A 81 -2.36 2.10 -11.62
CA ASN A 81 -2.21 0.77 -11.06
C ASN A 81 -2.68 -0.27 -12.09
N TYR A 82 -1.82 -1.20 -12.46
CA TYR A 82 -2.22 -2.42 -13.14
C TYR A 82 -2.47 -3.48 -12.07
N VAL A 83 -3.74 -3.86 -11.93
CA VAL A 83 -4.17 -4.84 -10.92
C VAL A 83 -4.44 -6.16 -11.63
N PHE A 84 -3.83 -7.23 -11.13
CA PHE A 84 -3.97 -8.58 -11.66
C PHE A 84 -4.75 -9.42 -10.65
N LEU A 85 -5.89 -9.95 -11.11
CA LEU A 85 -6.79 -10.74 -10.29
C LEU A 85 -6.72 -12.21 -10.72
N ASP A 86 -6.66 -13.13 -9.76
CA ASP A 86 -6.77 -14.53 -10.05
C ASP A 86 -8.14 -14.86 -10.68
N PRO A 87 -8.22 -15.87 -11.58
CA PRO A 87 -9.45 -16.13 -12.32
C PRO A 87 -10.55 -16.81 -11.50
N ASP A 88 -10.23 -17.43 -10.36
CA ASP A 88 -11.17 -18.27 -9.61
C ASP A 88 -11.87 -17.49 -8.50
N HIS A 89 -11.14 -16.61 -7.79
CA HIS A 89 -11.65 -15.88 -6.62
C HIS A 89 -11.61 -14.37 -6.80
N PHE A 90 -10.99 -13.88 -7.88
CA PHE A 90 -10.78 -12.46 -8.16
C PHE A 90 -9.99 -11.74 -7.05
N LEU A 91 -9.12 -12.46 -6.36
CA LEU A 91 -8.19 -11.86 -5.42
C LEU A 91 -7.03 -11.22 -6.17
N GLU A 92 -6.52 -10.11 -5.65
CA GLU A 92 -5.37 -9.42 -6.22
C GLU A 92 -4.11 -10.28 -6.01
N ILE A 93 -3.44 -10.72 -7.07
CA ILE A 93 -2.20 -11.49 -6.98
C ILE A 93 -0.97 -10.65 -7.28
N ARG A 94 -1.13 -9.57 -8.06
CA ARG A 94 -0.06 -8.62 -8.37
C ARG A 94 -0.64 -7.24 -8.62
N ILE A 95 0.07 -6.21 -8.16
CA ILE A 95 -0.19 -4.82 -8.50
C ILE A 95 1.10 -4.21 -9.04
N VAL A 96 1.04 -3.58 -10.22
CA VAL A 96 2.14 -2.77 -10.75
C VAL A 96 1.70 -1.31 -10.70
N THR A 97 2.39 -0.51 -9.90
CA THR A 97 2.12 0.93 -9.76
C THR A 97 3.10 1.72 -10.60
N GLN A 98 2.59 2.57 -11.49
CA GLN A 98 3.35 3.56 -12.25
C GLN A 98 3.06 4.93 -11.68
N ARG A 99 4.08 5.68 -11.31
CA ARG A 99 3.98 7.05 -10.81
C ARG A 99 5.16 7.91 -11.24
N MET A 100 4.98 9.22 -11.13
CA MET A 100 6.06 10.17 -11.36
C MET A 100 6.76 10.50 -10.05
N GLU A 101 8.07 10.25 -9.99
CA GLU A 101 8.92 10.64 -8.87
C GLU A 101 10.09 11.48 -9.38
N ASN A 102 10.23 12.68 -8.84
CA ASN A 102 11.32 13.62 -9.24
C ASN A 102 11.43 13.83 -10.75
N GLY A 103 10.29 13.83 -11.47
CA GLY A 103 10.23 14.03 -12.92
C GLY A 103 10.56 12.79 -13.76
N ALA A 104 10.77 11.64 -13.15
CA ALA A 104 10.94 10.36 -13.81
C ALA A 104 9.77 9.42 -13.53
N GLN A 105 9.37 8.63 -14.52
CA GLN A 105 8.40 7.57 -14.29
C GLN A 105 9.09 6.39 -13.59
N VAL A 106 8.52 5.96 -12.47
CA VAL A 106 8.96 4.76 -11.74
C VAL A 106 7.85 3.72 -11.76
N GLU A 107 8.24 2.45 -11.75
CA GLU A 107 7.34 1.31 -11.65
C GLU A 107 7.74 0.46 -10.45
N ASN A 108 6.78 0.23 -9.56
CA ASN A 108 6.90 -0.72 -8.46
C ASN A 108 5.95 -1.89 -8.69
N GLU A 109 6.38 -3.07 -8.31
CA GLU A 109 5.61 -4.29 -8.39
C GLU A 109 5.42 -4.86 -6.99
N THR A 110 4.19 -5.22 -6.67
CA THR A 110 3.81 -5.83 -5.39
C THR A 110 3.05 -7.12 -5.68
N ASP A 111 3.57 -8.22 -5.18
CA ASP A 111 2.94 -9.53 -5.21
C ASP A 111 2.21 -9.78 -3.89
N LEU A 112 0.99 -10.32 -3.97
CA LEU A 112 0.10 -10.56 -2.85
C LEU A 112 -0.25 -12.05 -2.81
N GLY A 113 -0.16 -12.66 -1.64
CA GLY A 113 -0.39 -14.10 -1.50
C GLY A 113 -0.79 -14.50 -0.09
N ASP A 114 -0.88 -15.83 0.11
CA ASP A 114 -1.23 -16.44 1.39
C ASP A 114 -2.50 -15.83 2.00
N TYR A 115 -3.56 -15.75 1.18
CA TYR A 115 -4.82 -15.13 1.58
C TYR A 115 -5.53 -15.92 2.65
N GLU A 116 -5.83 -15.27 3.77
CA GLU A 116 -6.64 -15.81 4.85
C GLU A 116 -7.94 -15.02 5.02
N LYS A 117 -8.97 -15.71 5.53
CA LYS A 117 -10.28 -15.12 5.76
C LYS A 117 -10.41 -14.61 7.18
N ILE A 118 -10.52 -13.28 7.34
CA ILE A 118 -10.68 -12.61 8.63
C ILE A 118 -12.05 -11.94 8.65
N ASN A 119 -12.94 -12.34 9.56
CA ASN A 119 -14.32 -11.83 9.68
C ASN A 119 -15.07 -11.77 8.34
N GLY A 120 -14.82 -12.74 7.45
CA GLY A 120 -15.52 -12.84 6.16
C GLY A 120 -14.85 -12.14 5.00
N VAL A 121 -13.78 -11.37 5.23
CA VAL A 121 -12.97 -10.68 4.21
C VAL A 121 -11.65 -11.43 4.01
N TYR A 122 -11.23 -11.60 2.76
CA TYR A 122 -9.92 -12.15 2.45
C TYR A 122 -8.85 -11.07 2.57
N PHE A 123 -7.76 -11.38 3.26
CA PHE A 123 -6.63 -10.50 3.50
C PHE A 123 -5.32 -11.22 3.13
N PRO A 124 -4.38 -10.58 2.40
CA PRO A 124 -3.10 -11.21 2.06
C PRO A 124 -2.20 -11.28 3.29
N PHE A 125 -1.63 -12.46 3.56
CA PHE A 125 -0.67 -12.66 4.65
C PHE A 125 0.78 -12.63 4.16
N SER A 126 1.00 -12.59 2.85
CA SER A 126 2.31 -12.39 2.24
C SER A 126 2.24 -11.23 1.25
N ILE A 127 3.11 -10.25 1.43
CA ILE A 127 3.27 -9.10 0.54
C ILE A 127 4.75 -9.02 0.17
N GLU A 128 5.06 -9.05 -1.13
CA GLU A 128 6.41 -8.93 -1.63
C GLU A 128 6.49 -7.80 -2.66
N GLY A 129 7.27 -6.75 -2.36
CA GLY A 129 7.27 -5.54 -3.17
C GLY A 129 8.65 -4.94 -3.40
N GLY A 130 8.78 -4.24 -4.52
CA GLY A 130 10.00 -3.53 -4.91
C GLY A 130 9.90 -2.93 -6.31
N PRO A 131 10.98 -2.32 -6.81
CA PRO A 131 11.04 -1.84 -8.18
C PRO A 131 10.79 -2.98 -9.17
N LYS A 132 9.98 -2.75 -10.19
CA LYS A 132 9.66 -3.75 -11.20
C LYS A 132 10.91 -4.24 -11.91
N GLY A 133 11.02 -5.57 -12.06
CA GLY A 133 12.17 -6.22 -12.69
C GLY A 133 13.40 -6.39 -11.78
N VAL A 134 13.32 -5.98 -10.51
CA VAL A 134 14.34 -6.25 -9.51
C VAL A 134 14.00 -7.53 -8.76
N THR A 135 14.99 -8.41 -8.60
CA THR A 135 14.79 -9.71 -7.93
C THR A 135 14.87 -9.63 -6.40
N ASP A 136 15.58 -8.63 -5.88
CA ASP A 136 15.71 -8.41 -4.43
C ASP A 136 14.57 -7.50 -3.95
N LYS A 137 13.42 -8.12 -3.68
CA LYS A 137 12.21 -7.45 -3.18
C LYS A 137 12.11 -7.55 -1.66
N GLN A 138 11.47 -6.57 -1.05
CA GLN A 138 11.12 -6.63 0.36
C GLN A 138 9.92 -7.56 0.55
N LYS A 139 10.03 -8.52 1.46
CA LYS A 139 8.94 -9.43 1.83
C LYS A 139 8.44 -9.13 3.24
N ILE A 140 7.11 -9.00 3.36
CA ILE A 140 6.38 -8.87 4.61
C ILE A 140 5.49 -10.10 4.75
N VAL A 141 5.55 -10.76 5.90
CA VAL A 141 4.66 -11.87 6.24
C VAL A 141 3.95 -11.51 7.54
N PHE A 142 2.64 -11.68 7.55
CA PHE A 142 1.83 -11.49 8.76
C PHE A 142 1.66 -12.83 9.47
N ASP A 143 1.92 -12.87 10.76
CA ASP A 143 1.65 -14.05 11.59
C ASP A 143 0.18 -14.07 12.05
N LYS A 144 -0.41 -12.90 12.22
CA LYS A 144 -1.78 -12.75 12.71
C LYS A 144 -2.35 -11.39 12.32
N ALA A 145 -3.64 -11.36 12.02
CA ALA A 145 -4.42 -10.12 11.88
C ALA A 145 -5.73 -10.23 12.65
N ASP A 146 -6.10 -9.19 13.38
CA ASP A 146 -7.36 -9.08 14.10
C ASP A 146 -8.17 -7.91 13.51
N ALA A 147 -9.37 -8.20 12.98
CA ALA A 147 -10.23 -7.17 12.45
C ALA A 147 -11.03 -6.47 13.57
N ASN A 148 -11.24 -5.17 13.41
CA ASN A 148 -12.02 -4.34 14.33
C ASN A 148 -11.46 -4.31 15.77
N ALA A 149 -10.15 -4.50 15.93
CA ALA A 149 -9.49 -4.31 17.22
C ALA A 149 -9.71 -2.86 17.70
N PRO A 150 -9.96 -2.64 19.01
CA PRO A 150 -10.06 -1.28 19.54
C PRO A 150 -8.70 -0.59 19.42
N ILE A 151 -8.68 0.54 18.73
CA ILE A 151 -7.46 1.35 18.52
C ILE A 151 -7.72 2.75 19.08
N ASP A 152 -6.75 3.28 19.82
CA ASP A 152 -6.76 4.67 20.28
C ASP A 152 -6.17 5.56 19.17
N ASP A 153 -7.00 6.40 18.57
CA ASP A 153 -6.61 7.32 17.49
C ASP A 153 -5.51 8.31 17.91
N THR A 154 -5.30 8.50 19.22
CA THR A 154 -4.21 9.36 19.71
C THR A 154 -2.83 8.84 19.35
N MET A 155 -2.68 7.53 19.09
CA MET A 155 -1.41 6.92 18.67
C MET A 155 -0.92 7.39 17.30
N PHE A 156 -1.83 7.87 16.45
CA PHE A 156 -1.49 8.39 15.11
C PHE A 156 -1.10 9.87 15.12
N LYS A 157 -1.42 10.59 16.20
CA LYS A 157 -1.09 12.02 16.33
C LYS A 157 0.40 12.22 16.53
N PHE A 158 0.89 13.39 16.08
CA PHE A 158 2.27 13.78 16.35
C PHE A 158 2.55 13.75 17.86
N PRO A 159 3.59 13.02 18.32
CA PRO A 159 3.88 12.90 19.74
C PRO A 159 4.12 14.27 20.38
N ALA A 160 3.47 14.52 21.51
CA ALA A 160 3.77 15.71 22.31
C ALA A 160 5.23 15.66 22.78
N ALA A 161 5.92 16.80 22.78
CA ALA A 161 7.27 16.87 23.33
C ALA A 161 7.26 16.33 24.76
N PRO A 162 8.23 15.48 25.16
CA PRO A 162 8.31 15.02 26.52
C PRO A 162 8.33 16.22 27.45
N SER A 163 7.39 16.25 28.38
CA SER A 163 7.38 17.26 29.47
C SER A 163 8.68 17.14 30.23
N LYS A 164 9.49 18.21 30.24
CA LYS A 164 10.73 18.30 31.00
C LYS A 164 10.48 18.18 32.49
#